data_39e15697c994f45d1792bf21135abfdd
#
_entry.id   39e15697c994f45d1792bf21135abfdd
#
_cell.length_a   1.000
_cell.length_b   1.000
_cell.length_c   1.000
_cell.angle_alpha   90.00
_cell.angle_beta   90.00
_cell.angle_gamma   90.00
#
_symmetry.space_group_name_H-M   'P 1'
#
loop_
_entity.id
_entity.type
_entity.pdbx_description
1 polymer ?
#
loop_
_entity_poly.entity_id
_entity_poly.type
_entity_poly.pdbx_seq_one_letter_code
_entity_poly.pdbx_strand_id
1 'polypeptide(L)'
;MKEFFDNSIRKPIDIENHNLSILGIIPSIANQKNTSKRFLFSQKSHKTNRSIKRSLITKEDPRSPISEAYRSLRTSLLYTDVDMDTKSILVSSAGPGEGKTTTVANMAITYANLGKKTLLIDTDLRRPVVHKVLELNKEPGITNYLAGVTENFSDLVQKTDIHNLYVVTSGIIPPNPSELLGSEKWLIL
;
A
#
# COMPACT_ATOMS: atom_id res chain seq x y z
N MET A 1 31.77 -20.23 -1.85
CA MET A 1 31.98 -19.19 -0.79
C MET A 1 31.00 -18.03 -0.78
N LYS A 2 30.15 -17.83 -1.82
CA LYS A 2 29.12 -16.76 -1.82
C LYS A 2 27.82 -17.09 -1.06
N GLU A 3 27.53 -18.36 -0.81
CA GLU A 3 26.30 -18.78 -0.13
C GLU A 3 26.33 -18.63 1.40
N PHE A 4 27.51 -18.53 2.01
CA PHE A 4 27.65 -18.44 3.47
C PHE A 4 27.28 -17.05 4.07
N PHE A 5 27.15 -16.02 3.23
CA PHE A 5 26.81 -14.64 3.65
C PHE A 5 25.47 -14.15 3.05
N ASP A 6 24.71 -15.03 2.42
CA ASP A 6 23.42 -14.66 1.83
C ASP A 6 22.30 -14.82 2.88
N ASN A 7 22.00 -13.74 3.59
CA ASN A 7 20.90 -13.65 4.59
C ASN A 7 19.55 -13.30 3.93
N SER A 8 19.39 -13.50 2.62
CA SER A 8 18.13 -13.20 1.96
C SER A 8 17.06 -14.24 2.31
N ILE A 9 15.86 -13.75 2.66
CA ILE A 9 14.69 -14.59 2.88
C ILE A 9 14.19 -15.09 1.53
N ARG A 10 14.16 -16.43 1.34
CA ARG A 10 13.75 -17.06 0.09
C ARG A 10 12.49 -17.94 0.24
N LYS A 11 12.25 -18.45 1.44
CA LYS A 11 11.15 -19.37 1.72
C LYS A 11 10.39 -18.91 2.98
N PRO A 12 9.12 -19.26 3.10
CA PRO A 12 8.33 -18.99 4.30
C PRO A 12 8.99 -19.47 5.59
N ILE A 13 9.61 -20.64 5.55
CA ILE A 13 10.30 -21.25 6.71
C ILE A 13 11.43 -20.35 7.25
N ASP A 14 12.07 -19.54 6.41
CA ASP A 14 13.13 -18.64 6.85
C ASP A 14 12.58 -17.55 7.78
N ILE A 15 11.30 -17.15 7.60
CA ILE A 15 10.60 -16.17 8.44
C ILE A 15 10.16 -16.85 9.75
N GLU A 16 9.59 -18.05 9.67
CA GLU A 16 9.12 -18.83 10.83
C GLU A 16 10.27 -19.14 11.79
N ASN A 17 11.46 -19.41 11.28
CA ASN A 17 12.68 -19.64 12.08
C ASN A 17 13.08 -18.42 12.93
N HIS A 18 12.59 -17.23 12.60
CA HIS A 18 12.77 -16.00 13.37
C HIS A 18 11.60 -15.70 14.31
N ASN A 19 10.69 -16.66 14.56
CA ASN A 19 9.48 -16.52 15.37
C ASN A 19 8.55 -15.39 14.89
N LEU A 20 8.51 -15.14 13.58
CA LEU A 20 7.60 -14.19 12.96
C LEU A 20 6.43 -14.94 12.31
N SER A 21 5.20 -14.48 12.58
CA SER A 21 4.00 -15.05 12.00
C SER A 21 3.83 -14.61 10.53
N ILE A 22 3.53 -15.56 9.64
CA ILE A 22 3.20 -15.28 8.25
C ILE A 22 1.69 -15.12 8.14
N LEU A 23 1.21 -13.92 7.87
CA LEU A 23 -0.21 -13.62 7.69
C LEU A 23 -0.71 -13.96 6.29
N GLY A 24 0.17 -13.93 5.30
CA GLY A 24 -0.18 -14.25 3.92
C GLY A 24 1.00 -14.11 2.97
N ILE A 25 0.84 -14.67 1.77
CA ILE A 25 1.83 -14.61 0.69
C ILE A 25 1.16 -13.99 -0.52
N ILE A 26 1.70 -12.87 -1.01
CA ILE A 26 1.23 -12.19 -2.20
C ILE A 26 2.15 -12.54 -3.38
N PRO A 27 1.65 -13.20 -4.43
CA PRO A 27 2.45 -13.51 -5.61
C PRO A 27 2.91 -12.24 -6.33
N SER A 28 4.08 -12.30 -6.96
CA SER A 28 4.61 -11.16 -7.74
C SER A 28 3.72 -10.86 -8.95
N ILE A 29 3.32 -9.59 -9.09
CA ILE A 29 2.52 -9.09 -10.22
C ILE A 29 3.27 -9.25 -11.56
N ALA A 30 4.60 -9.28 -11.55
CA ALA A 30 5.43 -9.41 -12.75
C ALA A 30 5.31 -10.77 -13.47
N ASN A 31 4.95 -11.83 -12.76
CA ASN A 31 4.97 -13.20 -13.28
C ASN A 31 3.69 -13.64 -14.02
N GLN A 32 2.62 -12.83 -14.04
CA GLN A 32 1.37 -13.21 -14.72
C GLN A 32 1.38 -13.09 -16.26
N LYS A 33 2.48 -12.64 -16.88
CA LYS A 33 2.53 -12.38 -18.31
C LYS A 33 2.66 -13.61 -19.23
N ASN A 34 2.84 -14.83 -18.75
CA ASN A 34 3.25 -15.97 -19.58
C ASN A 34 2.17 -16.99 -19.93
N THR A 35 0.90 -16.79 -19.63
CA THR A 35 -0.15 -17.77 -19.94
C THR A 35 -1.17 -17.35 -21.02
N SER A 36 -1.07 -16.18 -21.59
CA SER A 36 -1.95 -15.78 -22.70
C SER A 36 -1.17 -15.58 -23.99
N LYS A 37 -1.48 -16.44 -24.95
CA LYS A 37 -0.91 -16.58 -26.30
C LYS A 37 -0.56 -15.26 -27.01
N ARG A 38 0.66 -15.27 -27.62
CA ARG A 38 1.08 -14.40 -28.71
C ARG A 38 -0.08 -13.98 -29.62
N PHE A 39 -0.42 -12.70 -29.58
CA PHE A 39 -0.92 -12.00 -30.75
C PHE A 39 -0.03 -10.78 -30.98
N LEU A 40 0.66 -10.84 -32.11
CA LEU A 40 1.49 -9.80 -32.70
C LEU A 40 0.61 -8.60 -33.03
N PHE A 41 0.81 -7.47 -32.36
CA PHE A 41 0.73 -6.16 -33.02
C PHE A 41 1.54 -5.16 -32.18
N SER A 42 2.55 -4.59 -32.85
CA SER A 42 3.44 -3.53 -32.39
C SER A 42 2.65 -2.24 -32.22
N GLN A 43 2.61 -1.69 -31.02
CA GLN A 43 2.46 -0.25 -30.83
C GLN A 43 3.36 0.21 -29.67
N LYS A 44 4.35 1.03 -30.04
CA LYS A 44 5.15 1.83 -29.10
C LYS A 44 4.22 2.82 -28.39
N SER A 45 3.95 2.64 -27.11
CA SER A 45 3.38 3.71 -26.28
C SER A 45 3.88 3.61 -24.84
N HIS A 46 4.45 4.69 -24.38
CA HIS A 46 4.75 5.15 -23.02
C HIS A 46 4.82 4.09 -21.90
N LYS A 47 6.05 3.65 -21.61
CA LYS A 47 6.38 2.66 -20.55
C LYS A 47 6.07 3.11 -19.12
N THR A 48 5.92 4.41 -18.85
CA THR A 48 5.84 4.96 -17.49
C THR A 48 4.46 4.79 -16.84
N ASN A 49 3.37 4.98 -17.59
CA ASN A 49 2.02 4.89 -17.02
C ASN A 49 1.51 3.45 -16.81
N ARG A 50 2.03 2.47 -17.56
CA ARG A 50 1.59 1.07 -17.43
C ARG A 50 2.11 0.36 -16.18
N SER A 51 3.29 0.74 -15.65
CA SER A 51 3.86 0.11 -14.46
C SER A 51 3.13 0.54 -13.18
N ILE A 52 2.69 1.79 -13.13
CA ILE A 52 1.95 2.35 -11.99
C ILE A 52 0.51 1.81 -11.96
N LYS A 53 -0.19 1.77 -13.09
CA LYS A 53 -1.56 1.21 -13.18
C LYS A 53 -1.62 -0.26 -12.79
N ARG A 54 -0.60 -1.06 -13.09
CA ARG A 54 -0.55 -2.49 -12.70
C ARG A 54 -0.39 -2.74 -11.21
N SER A 55 -0.17 -1.73 -10.40
CA SER A 55 -0.04 -1.90 -8.95
C SER A 55 -1.39 -2.05 -8.24
N LEU A 56 -2.51 -1.64 -8.85
CA LEU A 56 -3.86 -1.76 -8.28
C LEU A 56 -4.62 -2.99 -8.81
N ILE A 57 -4.03 -4.17 -8.64
CA ILE A 57 -4.58 -5.41 -9.20
C ILE A 57 -5.98 -5.74 -8.65
N THR A 58 -6.26 -5.40 -7.40
CA THR A 58 -7.58 -5.61 -6.78
C THR A 58 -8.69 -4.75 -7.38
N LYS A 59 -8.31 -3.63 -8.05
CA LYS A 59 -9.21 -2.79 -8.82
C LYS A 59 -9.30 -3.26 -10.28
N GLU A 60 -8.16 -3.52 -10.94
CA GLU A 60 -8.07 -3.82 -12.37
C GLU A 60 -8.53 -5.24 -12.71
N ASP A 61 -8.16 -6.22 -11.88
CA ASP A 61 -8.55 -7.63 -12.04
C ASP A 61 -8.98 -8.23 -10.69
N PRO A 62 -10.22 -7.96 -10.26
CA PRO A 62 -10.74 -8.45 -8.97
C PRO A 62 -10.78 -9.98 -8.85
N ARG A 63 -10.73 -10.72 -9.97
CA ARG A 63 -10.79 -12.20 -9.98
C ARG A 63 -9.42 -12.85 -10.10
N SER A 64 -8.34 -12.08 -10.15
CA SER A 64 -6.99 -12.64 -10.24
C SER A 64 -6.58 -13.39 -8.97
N PRO A 65 -5.68 -14.37 -9.07
CA PRO A 65 -5.11 -15.05 -7.91
C PRO A 65 -4.44 -14.09 -6.92
N ILE A 66 -3.90 -12.96 -7.43
CA ILE A 66 -3.29 -11.94 -6.59
C ILE A 66 -4.37 -11.18 -5.79
N SER A 67 -5.51 -10.86 -6.41
CA SER A 67 -6.64 -10.24 -5.71
C SER A 67 -7.19 -11.15 -4.63
N GLU A 68 -7.24 -12.47 -4.87
CA GLU A 68 -7.61 -13.45 -3.85
C GLU A 68 -6.58 -13.51 -2.71
N ALA A 69 -5.28 -13.41 -3.01
CA ALA A 69 -4.25 -13.38 -1.98
C ALA A 69 -4.42 -12.15 -1.05
N TYR A 70 -4.77 -10.97 -1.59
CA TYR A 70 -5.08 -9.79 -0.77
C TYR A 70 -6.36 -9.97 0.05
N ARG A 71 -7.40 -10.64 -0.47
CA ARG A 71 -8.59 -10.96 0.32
C ARG A 71 -8.28 -11.93 1.45
N SER A 72 -7.47 -12.94 1.19
CA SER A 72 -7.00 -13.89 2.21
C SER A 72 -6.20 -13.19 3.29
N LEU A 73 -5.28 -12.29 2.91
CA LEU A 73 -4.51 -11.49 3.87
C LEU A 73 -5.43 -10.62 4.74
N ARG A 74 -6.41 -9.92 4.14
CA ARG A 74 -7.42 -9.18 4.91
C ARG A 74 -8.17 -10.08 5.89
N THR A 75 -8.58 -11.27 5.44
CA THR A 75 -9.29 -12.23 6.28
C THR A 75 -8.41 -12.69 7.44
N SER A 76 -7.14 -13.03 7.20
CA SER A 76 -6.19 -13.37 8.27
C SER A 76 -6.07 -12.25 9.30
N LEU A 77 -5.97 -10.99 8.85
CA LEU A 77 -5.92 -9.83 9.76
C LEU A 77 -7.19 -9.67 10.61
N LEU A 78 -8.37 -9.90 10.03
CA LEU A 78 -9.64 -9.85 10.76
C LEU A 78 -9.75 -10.94 11.84
N TYR A 79 -9.14 -12.09 11.63
CA TYR A 79 -9.15 -13.21 12.59
C TYR A 79 -8.00 -13.16 13.61
N THR A 80 -6.96 -12.37 13.35
CA THR A 80 -5.84 -12.25 14.32
C THR A 80 -6.28 -11.52 15.58
N ASP A 81 -7.33 -10.73 15.51
CA ASP A 81 -7.82 -9.87 16.58
C ASP A 81 -9.33 -10.04 16.79
N VAL A 82 -9.71 -11.23 17.25
CA VAL A 82 -11.13 -11.61 17.43
C VAL A 82 -11.81 -10.80 18.55
N ASP A 83 -11.04 -10.31 19.52
CA ASP A 83 -11.54 -9.63 20.71
C ASP A 83 -11.41 -8.09 20.63
N MET A 84 -10.65 -7.55 19.67
CA MET A 84 -10.41 -6.12 19.50
C MET A 84 -10.84 -5.66 18.11
N ASP A 85 -11.71 -4.68 18.03
CA ASP A 85 -12.11 -4.05 16.75
C ASP A 85 -10.93 -3.24 16.17
N THR A 86 -10.00 -3.94 15.49
CA THR A 86 -8.81 -3.32 14.87
C THR A 86 -9.24 -2.23 13.90
N LYS A 87 -9.00 -0.97 14.30
CA LYS A 87 -9.39 0.22 13.52
C LYS A 87 -8.26 0.72 12.63
N SER A 88 -7.01 0.40 12.95
CA SER A 88 -5.84 0.90 12.23
C SER A 88 -4.85 -0.21 11.91
N ILE A 89 -4.25 -0.14 10.71
CA ILE A 89 -3.25 -1.08 10.21
C ILE A 89 -2.07 -0.28 9.70
N LEU A 90 -0.87 -0.52 10.23
CA LEU A 90 0.36 0.04 9.74
C LEU A 90 1.08 -0.97 8.85
N VAL A 91 1.45 -0.55 7.64
CA VAL A 91 2.25 -1.34 6.70
C VAL A 91 3.64 -0.72 6.57
N SER A 92 4.66 -1.48 6.93
CA SER A 92 6.06 -1.08 6.85
C SER A 92 6.91 -2.13 6.15
N SER A 93 8.16 -1.80 5.82
CA SER A 93 9.15 -2.76 5.29
C SER A 93 10.56 -2.31 5.62
N ALA A 94 11.53 -3.24 5.55
CA ALA A 94 12.93 -3.00 5.87
C ALA A 94 13.63 -2.04 4.89
N GLY A 95 13.22 -2.06 3.61
CA GLY A 95 13.87 -1.29 2.55
C GLY A 95 12.93 -0.59 1.58
N PRO A 96 13.46 0.29 0.74
CA PRO A 96 12.70 0.94 -0.32
C PRO A 96 12.41 -0.06 -1.46
N GLY A 97 11.23 0.08 -2.09
CA GLY A 97 10.88 -0.71 -3.28
C GLY A 97 10.35 -2.12 -3.00
N GLU A 98 10.13 -2.51 -1.74
CA GLU A 98 9.63 -3.84 -1.33
C GLU A 98 8.12 -4.01 -1.48
N GLY A 99 7.42 -3.02 -2.01
CA GLY A 99 6.00 -3.12 -2.33
C GLY A 99 5.05 -2.60 -1.25
N LYS A 100 5.51 -1.86 -0.23
CA LYS A 100 4.66 -1.26 0.81
C LYS A 100 3.42 -0.58 0.24
N THR A 101 3.63 0.40 -0.63
CA THR A 101 2.55 1.19 -1.22
C THR A 101 1.59 0.33 -2.03
N THR A 102 2.12 -0.63 -2.81
CA THR A 102 1.30 -1.57 -3.57
C THR A 102 0.45 -2.42 -2.64
N THR A 103 1.04 -2.93 -1.57
CA THR A 103 0.34 -3.78 -0.59
C THR A 103 -0.74 -2.99 0.14
N VAL A 104 -0.43 -1.82 0.71
CA VAL A 104 -1.40 -1.04 1.47
C VAL A 104 -2.55 -0.53 0.60
N ALA A 105 -2.28 -0.11 -0.65
CA ALA A 105 -3.32 0.35 -1.57
C ALA A 105 -4.28 -0.79 -1.95
N ASN A 106 -3.74 -1.96 -2.32
CA ASN A 106 -4.59 -3.12 -2.63
C ASN A 106 -5.37 -3.63 -1.41
N MET A 107 -4.77 -3.61 -0.22
CA MET A 107 -5.49 -3.94 1.01
C MET A 107 -6.62 -2.95 1.28
N ALA A 108 -6.36 -1.64 1.20
CA ALA A 108 -7.39 -0.61 1.39
C ALA A 108 -8.58 -0.81 0.44
N ILE A 109 -8.31 -1.17 -0.84
CA ILE A 109 -9.34 -1.53 -1.81
C ILE A 109 -10.15 -2.76 -1.35
N THR A 110 -9.49 -3.79 -0.80
CA THR A 110 -10.23 -4.99 -0.35
C THR A 110 -11.13 -4.70 0.86
N TYR A 111 -10.75 -3.81 1.76
CA TYR A 111 -11.61 -3.36 2.87
C TYR A 111 -12.76 -2.50 2.37
N ALA A 112 -12.51 -1.55 1.47
CA ALA A 112 -13.53 -0.72 0.85
C ALA A 112 -14.58 -1.56 0.10
N ASN A 113 -14.14 -2.57 -0.66
CA ASN A 113 -15.01 -3.51 -1.36
C ASN A 113 -15.85 -4.40 -0.42
N LEU A 114 -15.42 -4.59 0.84
CA LEU A 114 -16.21 -5.24 1.87
C LEU A 114 -17.32 -4.33 2.45
N GLY A 115 -17.42 -3.09 1.99
CA GLY A 115 -18.36 -2.09 2.51
C GLY A 115 -17.85 -1.28 3.71
N LYS A 116 -16.59 -1.49 4.12
CA LYS A 116 -15.98 -0.73 5.22
C LYS A 116 -15.52 0.64 4.73
N LYS A 117 -15.91 1.73 5.41
CA LYS A 117 -15.32 3.06 5.17
C LYS A 117 -13.83 2.99 5.51
N THR A 118 -12.97 3.14 4.52
CA THR A 118 -11.53 2.95 4.64
C THR A 118 -10.81 4.25 4.31
N LEU A 119 -9.93 4.69 5.21
CA LEU A 119 -9.05 5.83 5.01
C LEU A 119 -7.61 5.32 4.85
N LEU A 120 -6.99 5.62 3.72
CA LEU A 120 -5.58 5.37 3.46
C LEU A 120 -4.79 6.66 3.67
N ILE A 121 -3.81 6.64 4.57
CA ILE A 121 -2.93 7.78 4.85
C ILE A 121 -1.53 7.46 4.37
N ASP A 122 -0.98 8.31 3.48
CA ASP A 122 0.41 8.18 2.99
C ASP A 122 1.38 8.85 3.95
N THR A 123 2.02 8.05 4.79
CA THR A 123 3.05 8.49 5.74
C THR A 123 4.48 8.27 5.24
N ASP A 124 4.68 7.84 3.99
CA ASP A 124 6.01 7.84 3.36
C ASP A 124 6.39 9.27 2.93
N LEU A 125 6.80 10.08 3.91
CA LEU A 125 7.16 11.47 3.68
C LEU A 125 8.50 11.66 2.95
N ARG A 126 9.22 10.57 2.68
CA ARG A 126 10.50 10.60 1.95
C ARG A 126 10.32 10.35 0.46
N ARG A 127 9.50 9.37 0.09
CA ARG A 127 9.25 8.96 -1.30
C ARG A 127 7.78 8.65 -1.54
N PRO A 128 6.89 9.64 -1.33
CA PRO A 128 5.45 9.42 -1.43
C PRO A 128 5.04 9.10 -2.87
N VAL A 129 4.22 8.07 -3.03
CA VAL A 129 3.74 7.62 -4.34
C VAL A 129 2.26 7.27 -4.37
N VAL A 130 1.55 7.27 -3.24
CA VAL A 130 0.12 6.94 -3.16
C VAL A 130 -0.71 7.83 -4.09
N HIS A 131 -0.44 9.14 -4.11
CA HIS A 131 -1.11 10.09 -4.99
C HIS A 131 -0.99 9.73 -6.48
N LYS A 132 0.16 9.18 -6.92
CA LYS A 132 0.36 8.74 -8.31
C LYS A 132 -0.37 7.43 -8.61
N VAL A 133 -0.37 6.51 -7.62
CA VAL A 133 -1.00 5.19 -7.75
C VAL A 133 -2.52 5.32 -7.86
N LEU A 134 -3.11 6.24 -7.09
CA LEU A 134 -4.55 6.45 -7.03
C LEU A 134 -5.03 7.66 -7.86
N GLU A 135 -4.13 8.29 -8.63
CA GLU A 135 -4.42 9.44 -9.51
C GLU A 135 -5.06 10.62 -8.74
N LEU A 136 -4.51 10.95 -7.56
CA LEU A 136 -5.00 12.00 -6.68
C LEU A 136 -4.05 13.22 -6.65
N ASN A 137 -4.53 14.34 -6.12
CA ASN A 137 -3.69 15.49 -5.85
C ASN A 137 -2.71 15.16 -4.72
N LYS A 138 -1.45 15.58 -4.89
CA LYS A 138 -0.44 15.40 -3.85
C LYS A 138 -0.68 16.33 -2.65
N GLU A 139 -1.20 17.53 -2.91
CA GLU A 139 -1.41 18.60 -1.95
C GLU A 139 -2.87 19.09 -1.99
N PRO A 140 -3.42 19.51 -0.82
CA PRO A 140 -2.86 19.40 0.51
C PRO A 140 -2.80 17.95 1.00
N GLY A 141 -1.87 17.65 1.92
CA GLY A 141 -1.70 16.32 2.48
C GLY A 141 -1.33 16.36 3.97
N ILE A 142 -0.99 15.20 4.53
CA ILE A 142 -0.76 15.06 5.98
C ILE A 142 0.31 16.03 6.49
N THR A 143 1.36 16.33 5.71
CA THR A 143 2.39 17.28 6.12
C THR A 143 1.85 18.69 6.29
N ASN A 144 0.87 19.12 5.53
CA ASN A 144 0.23 20.43 5.67
C ASN A 144 -0.49 20.55 7.02
N TYR A 145 -1.14 19.48 7.46
CA TYR A 145 -1.82 19.42 8.77
C TYR A 145 -0.80 19.40 9.92
N LEU A 146 0.18 18.51 9.85
CA LEU A 146 1.20 18.38 10.90
C LEU A 146 2.05 19.65 11.07
N ALA A 147 2.32 20.37 9.98
CA ALA A 147 3.02 21.65 10.01
C ALA A 147 2.12 22.84 10.45
N GLY A 148 0.82 22.62 10.68
CA GLY A 148 -0.11 23.66 11.09
C GLY A 148 -0.55 24.62 9.98
N VAL A 149 -0.29 24.27 8.71
CA VAL A 149 -0.74 25.03 7.54
C VAL A 149 -2.24 24.84 7.30
N THR A 150 -2.75 23.64 7.59
CA THR A 150 -4.17 23.29 7.53
C THR A 150 -4.64 22.89 8.93
N GLU A 151 -5.72 23.49 9.43
CA GLU A 151 -6.21 23.23 10.78
C GLU A 151 -7.15 22.01 10.82
N ASN A 152 -7.97 21.83 9.80
CA ASN A 152 -8.96 20.77 9.76
C ASN A 152 -8.43 19.55 8.99
N PHE A 153 -8.32 18.42 9.65
CA PHE A 153 -7.92 17.16 9.01
C PHE A 153 -8.86 16.73 7.87
N SER A 154 -10.16 17.02 8.00
CA SER A 154 -11.17 16.70 6.99
C SER A 154 -10.89 17.32 5.61
N ASP A 155 -10.21 18.48 5.57
CA ASP A 155 -9.90 19.18 4.33
C ASP A 155 -8.84 18.47 3.49
N LEU A 156 -8.11 17.52 4.11
CA LEU A 156 -7.09 16.71 3.44
C LEU A 156 -7.68 15.46 2.79
N VAL A 157 -8.89 15.07 3.18
CA VAL A 157 -9.49 13.79 2.78
C VAL A 157 -10.00 13.87 1.35
N GLN A 158 -9.35 13.15 0.46
CA GLN A 158 -9.74 13.04 -0.94
C GLN A 158 -10.58 11.78 -1.16
N LYS A 159 -11.68 11.92 -1.90
CA LYS A 159 -12.46 10.79 -2.39
C LYS A 159 -11.77 10.16 -3.59
N THR A 160 -11.79 8.83 -3.67
CA THR A 160 -11.33 8.10 -4.84
C THR A 160 -12.52 7.69 -5.71
N ASP A 161 -12.24 7.14 -6.89
CA ASP A 161 -13.24 6.49 -7.74
C ASP A 161 -13.67 5.09 -7.21
N ILE A 162 -13.06 4.63 -6.12
CA ILE A 162 -13.40 3.38 -5.44
C ILE A 162 -14.36 3.70 -4.30
N HIS A 163 -15.55 3.10 -4.33
CA HIS A 163 -16.56 3.32 -3.30
C HIS A 163 -16.01 2.95 -1.91
N ASN A 164 -16.30 3.78 -0.89
CA ASN A 164 -15.82 3.66 0.49
C ASN A 164 -14.31 3.82 0.69
N LEU A 165 -13.51 4.15 -0.33
CA LEU A 165 -12.09 4.43 -0.17
C LEU A 165 -11.82 5.93 -0.22
N TYR A 166 -11.22 6.43 0.87
CA TYR A 166 -10.78 7.81 1.04
C TYR A 166 -9.26 7.82 1.24
N VAL A 167 -8.61 8.91 0.88
CA VAL A 167 -7.15 9.02 0.95
C VAL A 167 -6.73 10.38 1.51
N VAL A 168 -5.74 10.36 2.38
CA VAL A 168 -4.93 11.53 2.74
C VAL A 168 -3.54 11.30 2.16
N THR A 169 -3.14 12.13 1.24
CA THR A 169 -1.81 12.07 0.60
C THR A 169 -0.73 12.64 1.52
N SER A 170 0.53 12.43 1.16
CA SER A 170 1.67 12.92 1.96
C SER A 170 1.73 14.44 2.08
N GLY A 171 1.37 15.17 1.03
CA GLY A 171 1.62 16.61 0.93
C GLY A 171 3.06 16.93 0.50
N ILE A 172 3.56 18.07 0.95
CA ILE A 172 4.94 18.54 0.69
C ILE A 172 5.94 17.61 1.39
N ILE A 173 7.05 17.30 0.74
CA ILE A 173 8.13 16.52 1.37
C ILE A 173 8.87 17.42 2.36
N PRO A 174 8.81 17.14 3.68
CA PRO A 174 9.47 17.97 4.68
C PRO A 174 10.97 17.65 4.77
N PRO A 175 11.80 18.58 5.25
CA PRO A 175 13.22 18.33 5.49
C PRO A 175 13.47 17.35 6.64
N ASN A 176 12.55 17.27 7.61
CA ASN A 176 12.64 16.47 8.84
C ASN A 176 11.42 15.55 9.05
N PRO A 177 11.25 14.51 8.21
CA PRO A 177 10.06 13.65 8.24
C PRO A 177 9.80 12.98 9.59
N SER A 178 10.85 12.53 10.26
CA SER A 178 10.72 11.78 11.53
C SER A 178 10.24 12.66 12.68
N GLU A 179 10.69 13.92 12.75
CA GLU A 179 10.25 14.88 13.76
C GLU A 179 8.77 15.24 13.55
N LEU A 180 8.38 15.42 12.29
CA LEU A 180 7.01 15.77 11.97
C LEU A 180 6.02 14.63 12.35
N LEU A 181 6.39 13.37 12.12
CA LEU A 181 5.60 12.21 12.53
C LEU A 181 5.66 11.96 14.05
N GLY A 182 6.64 12.49 14.76
CA GLY A 182 6.74 12.47 16.22
C GLY A 182 6.05 13.64 16.91
N SER A 183 5.37 14.52 16.18
CA SER A 183 4.72 15.70 16.74
C SER A 183 3.46 15.34 17.54
N GLU A 184 3.08 16.18 18.52
CA GLU A 184 1.84 16.04 19.30
C GLU A 184 0.61 15.96 18.39
N LYS A 185 0.59 16.71 17.29
CA LYS A 185 -0.51 16.67 16.31
C LYS A 185 -0.73 15.30 15.67
N TRP A 186 0.34 14.50 15.52
CA TRP A 186 0.21 13.13 15.04
C TRP A 186 -0.41 12.20 16.09
N LEU A 187 -0.13 12.42 17.36
CA LEU A 187 -0.66 11.60 18.46
C LEU A 187 -2.16 11.80 18.71
N ILE A 188 -2.72 12.91 18.23
CA ILE A 188 -4.13 13.27 18.41
C ILE A 188 -5.02 12.78 17.24
N LEU A 189 -4.41 12.36 16.13
CA LEU A 189 -5.10 11.77 14.96
C LEU A 189 -5.54 10.34 15.21
#